data_a97e82a8481988dda6d53ddb62b2649d
#
_entry.id   a97e82a8481988dda6d53ddb62b2649d
#
_cell.length_a   1.000
_cell.length_b   1.000
_cell.length_c   1.000
_cell.angle_alpha   90.00
_cell.angle_beta   90.00
_cell.angle_gamma   90.00
#
_symmetry.space_group_name_H-M   'P 1'
#
loop_
_entity.id
_entity.type
_entity.pdbx_description
1 polymer ?
#
loop_
_entity_poly.entity_id
_entity_poly.type
_entity_poly.pdbx_seq_one_letter_code
_entity_poly.pdbx_strand_id
1 'polypeptide(L)'
;EDNLKEQAYNIENISFIGRVAEPYSFLNSIDLLVVPSIREPLGNVCLEAGLCKVPVLAANIDGLPEIIEDKISGELIDATDEVSVQLSKGSVSLPEFVVDPISNQLRPPKQINPSLLARKILKLSLEPDNLKHYAEKLHDKVVKYFNIQRYGKELHTIYYEIKQKKTSSKKTS
;
A
#
# COMPACT_ATOMS: atom_id res chain seq x y z
N GLU A 1 -8.09 15.05 10.98
CA GLU A 1 -9.06 15.43 9.93
C GLU A 1 -9.28 16.94 9.93
N ASP A 2 -9.58 17.57 11.06
CA ASP A 2 -9.91 19.01 11.12
C ASP A 2 -8.80 19.93 10.59
N ASN A 3 -7.54 19.64 10.91
CA ASN A 3 -6.38 20.40 10.38
C ASN A 3 -6.28 20.30 8.84
N LEU A 4 -6.56 19.12 8.26
CA LEU A 4 -6.54 18.97 6.80
C LEU A 4 -7.72 19.68 6.13
N LYS A 5 -8.89 19.69 6.76
CA LYS A 5 -10.04 20.45 6.29
C LYS A 5 -9.78 21.96 6.32
N GLU A 6 -9.10 22.45 7.36
CA GLU A 6 -8.69 23.84 7.48
C GLU A 6 -7.70 24.22 6.36
N GLN A 7 -6.69 23.38 6.08
CA GLN A 7 -5.75 23.59 4.98
C GLN A 7 -6.42 23.57 3.59
N ALA A 8 -7.48 22.78 3.43
CA ALA A 8 -8.20 22.64 2.17
C ALA A 8 -9.43 23.58 2.04
N TYR A 9 -9.66 24.48 2.99
CA TYR A 9 -10.88 25.29 3.10
C TYR A 9 -11.26 26.05 1.82
N ASN A 10 -10.28 26.50 1.03
CA ASN A 10 -10.51 27.23 -0.22
C ASN A 10 -10.24 26.41 -1.49
N ILE A 11 -10.19 25.06 -1.39
CA ILE A 11 -9.90 24.19 -2.53
C ILE A 11 -11.16 23.43 -2.89
N GLU A 12 -11.89 23.87 -3.92
CA GLU A 12 -13.21 23.38 -4.29
C GLU A 12 -13.24 21.92 -4.76
N ASN A 13 -12.11 21.38 -5.25
CA ASN A 13 -12.01 20.02 -5.80
C ASN A 13 -11.50 18.98 -4.79
N ILE A 14 -11.52 19.29 -3.50
CA ILE A 14 -11.18 18.35 -2.42
C ILE A 14 -12.43 18.03 -1.60
N SER A 15 -12.71 16.74 -1.43
CA SER A 15 -13.81 16.25 -0.58
C SER A 15 -13.28 15.31 0.50
N PHE A 16 -13.68 15.55 1.74
CA PHE A 16 -13.37 14.68 2.88
C PHE A 16 -14.55 13.76 3.16
N ILE A 17 -14.49 12.53 2.68
CA ILE A 17 -15.58 11.55 2.78
C ILE A 17 -15.57 10.74 4.08
N GLY A 18 -14.52 10.88 4.90
CA GLY A 18 -14.41 10.16 6.15
C GLY A 18 -14.33 8.63 5.97
N ARG A 19 -14.91 7.91 6.92
CA ARG A 19 -14.97 6.44 6.87
C ARG A 19 -16.03 5.97 5.88
N VAL A 20 -15.62 5.17 4.92
CA VAL A 20 -16.50 4.56 3.92
C VAL A 20 -17.02 3.22 4.43
N ALA A 21 -18.35 3.03 4.46
CA ALA A 21 -18.96 1.77 4.90
C ALA A 21 -18.84 0.66 3.85
N GLU A 22 -18.91 1.03 2.56
CA GLU A 22 -18.86 0.12 1.41
C GLU A 22 -17.63 0.41 0.57
N PRO A 23 -16.42 -0.06 0.97
CA PRO A 23 -15.15 0.25 0.29
C PRO A 23 -15.14 -0.11 -1.19
N TYR A 24 -15.73 -1.25 -1.55
CA TYR A 24 -15.75 -1.71 -2.94
C TYR A 24 -16.57 -0.81 -3.86
N SER A 25 -17.72 -0.31 -3.39
CA SER A 25 -18.52 0.65 -4.15
C SER A 25 -17.77 1.95 -4.37
N PHE A 26 -17.06 2.42 -3.35
CA PHE A 26 -16.21 3.61 -3.46
C PHE A 26 -15.05 3.38 -4.43
N LEU A 27 -14.30 2.29 -4.27
CA LEU A 27 -13.17 1.98 -5.15
C LEU A 27 -13.61 1.90 -6.62
N ASN A 28 -14.75 1.29 -6.92
CA ASN A 28 -15.29 1.23 -8.29
C ASN A 28 -15.71 2.60 -8.86
N SER A 29 -15.72 3.67 -8.06
CA SER A 29 -16.09 5.02 -8.50
C SER A 29 -14.90 5.95 -8.74
N ILE A 30 -13.67 5.47 -8.52
CA ILE A 30 -12.45 6.27 -8.67
C ILE A 30 -11.57 5.75 -9.81
N ASP A 31 -10.79 6.64 -10.41
CA ASP A 31 -9.90 6.33 -11.53
C ASP A 31 -8.48 5.96 -11.07
N LEU A 32 -8.08 6.38 -9.88
CA LEU A 32 -6.74 6.13 -9.32
C LEU A 32 -6.81 6.15 -7.79
N LEU A 33 -6.26 5.12 -7.14
CA LEU A 33 -6.00 5.13 -5.71
C LEU A 33 -4.58 5.65 -5.45
N VAL A 34 -4.45 6.65 -4.56
CA VAL A 34 -3.14 7.19 -4.15
C VAL A 34 -2.90 6.87 -2.68
N VAL A 35 -1.79 6.17 -2.39
CA VAL A 35 -1.42 5.70 -1.04
C VAL A 35 -0.05 6.27 -0.64
N PRO A 36 0.02 7.56 -0.25
CA PRO A 36 1.27 8.23 0.11
C PRO A 36 1.65 7.96 1.58
N SER A 37 1.48 6.75 2.05
CA SER A 37 1.68 6.37 3.45
C SER A 37 3.13 6.57 3.88
N ILE A 38 3.34 7.02 5.12
CA ILE A 38 4.65 7.11 5.77
C ILE A 38 5.06 5.72 6.29
N ARG A 39 4.08 4.90 6.66
CA ARG A 39 4.22 3.51 7.08
C ARG A 39 3.01 2.72 6.64
N GLU A 40 3.24 1.57 6.01
CA GLU A 40 2.17 0.67 5.57
C GLU A 40 2.64 -0.79 5.59
N PRO A 41 2.44 -1.53 6.67
CA PRO A 41 2.97 -2.88 6.83
C PRO A 41 2.59 -3.86 5.72
N LEU A 42 1.40 -3.75 5.15
CA LEU A 42 0.97 -4.56 4.00
C LEU A 42 0.30 -3.73 2.91
N GLY A 43 -0.72 -2.92 3.24
CA GLY A 43 -1.49 -2.16 2.26
C GLY A 43 -2.76 -2.87 1.81
N ASN A 44 -3.62 -3.26 2.74
CA ASN A 44 -4.89 -3.93 2.42
C ASN A 44 -5.72 -3.15 1.40
N VAL A 45 -5.72 -1.81 1.46
CA VAL A 45 -6.44 -0.97 0.50
C VAL A 45 -5.93 -1.15 -0.93
N CYS A 46 -4.64 -1.49 -1.12
CA CYS A 46 -4.08 -1.80 -2.44
C CYS A 46 -4.56 -3.16 -2.95
N LEU A 47 -4.75 -4.15 -2.05
CA LEU A 47 -5.35 -5.43 -2.40
C LEU A 47 -6.81 -5.26 -2.81
N GLU A 48 -7.56 -4.46 -2.06
CA GLU A 48 -8.96 -4.12 -2.35
C GLU A 48 -9.08 -3.39 -3.70
N ALA A 49 -8.20 -2.41 -3.96
CA ALA A 49 -8.12 -1.72 -5.25
C ALA A 49 -7.81 -2.69 -6.41
N GLY A 50 -6.86 -3.61 -6.20
CA GLY A 50 -6.55 -4.66 -7.19
C GLY A 50 -7.74 -5.54 -7.50
N LEU A 51 -8.53 -5.95 -6.50
CA LEU A 51 -9.76 -6.72 -6.72
C LEU A 51 -10.80 -5.94 -7.53
N CYS A 52 -10.87 -4.62 -7.33
CA CYS A 52 -11.77 -3.71 -8.05
C CYS A 52 -11.21 -3.25 -9.41
N LYS A 53 -10.02 -3.69 -9.82
CA LYS A 53 -9.31 -3.20 -11.01
C LYS A 53 -9.11 -1.68 -11.00
N VAL A 54 -8.75 -1.14 -9.83
CA VAL A 54 -8.37 0.26 -9.66
C VAL A 54 -6.85 0.35 -9.66
N PRO A 55 -6.24 1.19 -10.51
CA PRO A 55 -4.80 1.37 -10.53
C PRO A 55 -4.33 2.09 -9.26
N VAL A 56 -3.09 1.79 -8.83
CA VAL A 56 -2.54 2.31 -7.59
C VAL A 56 -1.22 3.04 -7.83
N LEU A 57 -1.11 4.23 -7.20
CA LEU A 57 0.12 4.98 -7.03
C LEU A 57 0.44 5.02 -5.53
N ALA A 58 1.56 4.45 -5.10
CA ALA A 58 1.86 4.31 -3.68
C ALA A 58 3.29 4.70 -3.31
N ALA A 59 3.53 4.89 -2.01
CA ALA A 59 4.88 5.04 -1.48
C ALA A 59 5.67 3.73 -1.60
N ASN A 60 6.95 3.82 -1.93
CA ASN A 60 7.87 2.67 -1.95
C ASN A 60 8.41 2.40 -0.54
N ILE A 61 7.58 1.82 0.33
CA ILE A 61 7.89 1.54 1.74
C ILE A 61 7.26 0.23 2.21
N ASP A 62 7.83 -0.34 3.26
CA ASP A 62 7.32 -1.50 3.98
C ASP A 62 6.82 -2.62 3.03
N GLY A 63 5.56 -3.08 3.18
CA GLY A 63 4.96 -4.15 2.39
C GLY A 63 4.32 -3.72 1.06
N LEU A 64 4.24 -2.44 0.74
CA LEU A 64 3.60 -1.99 -0.51
C LEU A 64 4.25 -2.57 -1.77
N PRO A 65 5.59 -2.70 -1.88
CA PRO A 65 6.25 -3.33 -3.03
C PRO A 65 6.00 -4.84 -3.16
N GLU A 66 5.52 -5.51 -2.13
CA GLU A 66 5.09 -6.91 -2.24
C GLU A 66 3.82 -7.03 -3.10
N ILE A 67 2.93 -6.04 -2.98
CA ILE A 67 1.67 -5.98 -3.73
C ILE A 67 1.87 -5.35 -5.10
N ILE A 68 2.54 -4.20 -5.15
CA ILE A 68 2.70 -3.38 -6.36
C ILE A 68 4.09 -3.62 -6.95
N GLU A 69 4.15 -4.00 -8.21
CA GLU A 69 5.37 -4.06 -9.00
C GLU A 69 5.48 -2.78 -9.81
N ASP A 70 6.51 -1.96 -9.49
CA ASP A 70 6.67 -0.62 -10.09
C ASP A 70 6.68 -0.64 -11.61
N LYS A 71 5.86 0.21 -12.23
CA LYS A 71 5.65 0.36 -13.68
C LYS A 71 5.13 -0.89 -14.39
N ILE A 72 4.68 -1.90 -13.64
CA ILE A 72 4.07 -3.12 -14.18
C ILE A 72 2.62 -3.25 -13.69
N SER A 73 2.40 -3.23 -12.37
CA SER A 73 1.07 -3.35 -11.79
C SER A 73 0.62 -2.11 -11.00
N GLY A 74 1.33 -1.02 -11.15
CA GLY A 74 1.10 0.28 -10.52
C GLY A 74 2.37 1.12 -10.55
N GLU A 75 2.39 2.27 -9.90
CA GLU A 75 3.61 3.05 -9.70
C GLU A 75 3.96 3.18 -8.22
N LEU A 76 5.26 3.09 -7.94
CA LEU A 76 5.84 3.36 -6.63
C LEU A 76 6.65 4.65 -6.64
N ILE A 77 6.58 5.41 -5.55
CA ILE A 77 7.37 6.64 -5.37
C ILE A 77 8.20 6.51 -4.10
N ASP A 78 9.51 6.75 -4.21
CA ASP A 78 10.39 6.77 -3.06
C ASP A 78 10.06 7.94 -2.12
N ALA A 79 9.98 7.65 -0.84
CA ALA A 79 9.84 8.64 0.22
C ALA A 79 11.23 9.18 0.57
N THR A 80 11.52 10.41 0.14
CA THR A 80 12.85 11.04 0.25
C THR A 80 12.92 12.16 1.26
N ASP A 81 11.79 12.86 1.48
CA ASP A 81 11.75 14.05 2.31
C ASP A 81 11.58 13.70 3.78
N GLU A 82 12.16 14.50 4.65
CA GLU A 82 11.90 14.39 6.09
C GLU A 82 10.41 14.67 6.37
N VAL A 83 9.84 13.92 7.33
CA VAL A 83 8.44 14.09 7.68
C VAL A 83 8.23 15.44 8.36
N SER A 84 7.52 16.33 7.70
CA SER A 84 7.24 17.71 8.17
C SER A 84 5.85 17.89 8.76
N VAL A 85 5.34 16.87 9.46
CA VAL A 85 3.99 16.94 10.05
C VAL A 85 4.03 17.67 11.38
N GLN A 86 3.29 18.79 11.48
CA GLN A 86 2.93 19.34 12.79
C GLN A 86 1.88 18.43 13.44
N LEU A 87 2.31 17.65 14.44
CA LEU A 87 1.40 16.81 15.19
C LEU A 87 0.47 17.72 16.02
N SER A 88 -0.81 17.68 15.73
CA SER A 88 -1.82 18.33 16.57
C SER A 88 -2.00 17.55 17.87
N LYS A 89 -2.52 18.23 18.91
CA LYS A 89 -2.77 17.61 20.22
C LYS A 89 -3.72 16.40 20.06
N GLY A 90 -3.26 15.23 20.49
CA GLY A 90 -4.02 13.98 20.35
C GLY A 90 -3.73 13.19 19.06
N SER A 91 -2.81 13.63 18.23
CA SER A 91 -2.35 12.84 17.08
C SER A 91 -1.59 11.60 17.51
N VAL A 92 -1.67 10.55 16.70
CA VAL A 92 -0.81 9.38 16.83
C VAL A 92 0.62 9.80 16.54
N SER A 93 1.58 9.34 17.36
CA SER A 93 3.00 9.60 17.12
C SER A 93 3.44 9.01 15.78
N LEU A 94 4.43 9.65 15.16
CA LEU A 94 5.07 9.06 13.98
C LEU A 94 5.66 7.69 14.32
N PRO A 95 5.71 6.77 13.34
CA PRO A 95 6.41 5.51 13.53
C PRO A 95 7.88 5.77 13.84
N GLU A 96 8.47 4.95 14.71
CA GLU A 96 9.89 5.05 15.03
C GLU A 96 10.78 4.65 13.84
N PHE A 97 10.32 3.65 13.08
CA PHE A 97 11.02 3.14 11.90
C PHE A 97 10.04 2.57 10.87
N VAL A 98 10.53 2.42 9.66
CA VAL A 98 9.90 1.72 8.54
C VAL A 98 10.92 0.76 7.92
N VAL A 99 10.46 -0.22 7.16
CA VAL A 99 11.32 -1.12 6.38
C VAL A 99 11.63 -0.49 5.03
N ASP A 100 12.91 -0.36 4.71
CA ASP A 100 13.35 -0.03 3.37
C ASP A 100 13.23 -1.27 2.48
N PRO A 101 12.41 -1.27 1.41
CA PRO A 101 12.12 -2.47 0.64
C PRO A 101 13.30 -2.95 -0.23
N ILE A 102 14.30 -2.10 -0.47
CA ILE A 102 15.48 -2.45 -1.29
C ILE A 102 16.53 -3.11 -0.43
N SER A 103 16.90 -2.48 0.70
CA SER A 103 17.95 -2.98 1.60
C SER A 103 17.43 -3.96 2.64
N ASN A 104 16.11 -4.05 2.82
CA ASN A 104 15.44 -4.80 3.89
C ASN A 104 15.93 -4.41 5.31
N GLN A 105 16.30 -3.14 5.48
CA GLN A 105 16.79 -2.58 6.73
C GLN A 105 15.77 -1.60 7.31
N LEU A 106 15.80 -1.46 8.64
CA LEU A 106 15.02 -0.43 9.31
C LEU A 106 15.63 0.95 9.04
N ARG A 107 14.81 1.93 8.72
CA ARG A 107 15.21 3.32 8.53
C ARG A 107 14.19 4.28 9.16
N PRO A 108 14.58 5.53 9.46
CA PRO A 108 13.63 6.56 9.86
C PRO A 108 12.53 6.74 8.81
N PRO A 109 11.29 7.04 9.24
CA PRO A 109 10.20 7.32 8.30
C PRO A 109 10.51 8.58 7.48
N LYS A 110 10.13 8.55 6.21
CA LYS A 110 10.20 9.67 5.29
C LYS A 110 8.86 9.84 4.58
N GLN A 111 8.62 11.02 4.03
CA GLN A 111 7.44 11.29 3.21
C GLN A 111 7.82 11.43 1.74
N ILE A 112 6.85 11.18 0.86
CA ILE A 112 6.99 11.51 -0.56
C ILE A 112 7.04 13.02 -0.71
N ASN A 113 7.91 13.53 -1.59
CA ASN A 113 7.89 14.95 -1.97
C ASN A 113 6.54 15.31 -2.60
N PRO A 114 5.78 16.29 -2.05
CA PRO A 114 4.43 16.60 -2.54
C PRO A 114 4.40 17.04 -4.01
N SER A 115 5.42 17.81 -4.45
CA SER A 115 5.50 18.24 -5.85
C SER A 115 5.79 17.08 -6.81
N LEU A 116 6.55 16.08 -6.37
CA LEU A 116 6.77 14.85 -7.14
C LEU A 116 5.47 14.04 -7.23
N LEU A 117 4.76 13.89 -6.12
CA LEU A 117 3.47 13.19 -6.09
C LEU A 117 2.47 13.85 -7.04
N ALA A 118 2.31 15.16 -6.97
CA ALA A 118 1.41 15.92 -7.85
C ALA A 118 1.76 15.73 -9.33
N ARG A 119 3.05 15.80 -9.70
CA ARG A 119 3.49 15.55 -11.09
C ARG A 119 3.19 14.11 -11.55
N LYS A 120 3.34 13.14 -10.66
CA LYS A 120 3.04 11.73 -10.97
C LYS A 120 1.55 11.52 -11.19
N ILE A 121 0.69 12.09 -10.33
CA ILE A 121 -0.77 12.03 -10.49
C ILE A 121 -1.16 12.66 -11.83
N LEU A 122 -0.67 13.87 -12.12
CA LEU A 122 -0.97 14.56 -13.38
C LEU A 122 -0.51 13.74 -14.58
N LYS A 123 0.70 13.17 -14.55
CA LYS A 123 1.18 12.33 -15.64
C LYS A 123 0.25 11.14 -15.87
N LEU A 124 -0.09 10.40 -14.82
CA LEU A 124 -0.96 9.22 -14.91
C LEU A 124 -2.36 9.57 -15.39
N SER A 125 -2.91 10.73 -15.00
CA SER A 125 -4.23 11.18 -15.48
C SER A 125 -4.28 11.44 -16.99
N LEU A 126 -3.13 11.67 -17.63
CA LEU A 126 -2.98 11.84 -19.08
C LEU A 126 -2.67 10.54 -19.82
N GLU A 127 -2.50 9.44 -19.10
CA GLU A 127 -2.11 8.12 -19.66
C GLU A 127 -3.15 7.03 -19.32
N PRO A 128 -4.41 7.12 -19.78
CA PRO A 128 -5.49 6.20 -19.42
C PRO A 128 -5.19 4.74 -19.79
N ASP A 129 -4.48 4.48 -20.86
CA ASP A 129 -4.09 3.12 -21.26
C ASP A 129 -3.10 2.50 -20.26
N ASN A 130 -2.19 3.29 -19.70
CA ASN A 130 -1.28 2.84 -18.64
C ASN A 130 -2.04 2.54 -17.36
N LEU A 131 -2.99 3.40 -16.96
CA LEU A 131 -3.84 3.16 -15.80
C LEU A 131 -4.60 1.84 -15.94
N LYS A 132 -5.23 1.62 -17.09
CA LYS A 132 -5.92 0.36 -17.37
C LYS A 132 -5.00 -0.85 -17.32
N HIS A 133 -3.81 -0.76 -17.91
CA HIS A 133 -2.82 -1.82 -17.89
C HIS A 133 -2.40 -2.15 -16.45
N TYR A 134 -2.09 -1.14 -15.62
CA TYR A 134 -1.73 -1.32 -14.22
C TYR A 134 -2.86 -1.99 -13.42
N ALA A 135 -4.10 -1.54 -13.61
CA ALA A 135 -5.27 -2.11 -12.98
C ALA A 135 -5.44 -3.61 -13.27
N GLU A 136 -5.29 -4.01 -14.53
CA GLU A 136 -5.39 -5.40 -14.96
C GLU A 136 -4.25 -6.25 -14.36
N LYS A 137 -3.01 -5.75 -14.40
CA LYS A 137 -1.84 -6.46 -13.84
C LYS A 137 -1.92 -6.59 -12.32
N LEU A 138 -2.38 -5.54 -11.63
CA LEU A 138 -2.57 -5.59 -10.18
C LEU A 138 -3.66 -6.61 -9.83
N HIS A 139 -4.78 -6.60 -10.54
CA HIS A 139 -5.84 -7.59 -10.36
C HIS A 139 -5.34 -9.02 -10.50
N ASP A 140 -4.63 -9.33 -11.59
CA ASP A 140 -4.08 -10.66 -11.83
C ASP A 140 -3.14 -11.10 -10.72
N LYS A 141 -2.26 -10.19 -10.25
CA LYS A 141 -1.33 -10.45 -9.16
C LYS A 141 -2.07 -10.72 -7.85
N VAL A 142 -3.06 -9.88 -7.51
CA VAL A 142 -3.82 -10.02 -6.26
C VAL A 142 -4.60 -11.34 -6.24
N VAL A 143 -5.35 -11.64 -7.28
CA VAL A 143 -6.12 -12.88 -7.38
C VAL A 143 -5.22 -14.12 -7.32
N LYS A 144 -4.05 -14.07 -7.94
CA LYS A 144 -3.12 -15.21 -8.00
C LYS A 144 -2.38 -15.41 -6.68
N TYR A 145 -1.91 -14.35 -6.04
CA TYR A 145 -0.94 -14.47 -4.95
C TYR A 145 -1.50 -14.12 -3.56
N PHE A 146 -2.56 -13.33 -3.47
CA PHE A 146 -3.14 -12.87 -2.21
C PHE A 146 -4.53 -13.47 -1.95
N ASN A 147 -4.63 -14.81 -2.04
CA ASN A 147 -5.88 -15.53 -1.81
C ASN A 147 -5.77 -16.51 -0.64
N ILE A 148 -6.91 -16.74 0.00
CA ILE A 148 -6.99 -17.58 1.22
C ILE A 148 -6.62 -19.05 0.97
N GLN A 149 -6.85 -19.57 -0.23
CA GLN A 149 -6.54 -20.95 -0.58
C GLN A 149 -5.02 -21.16 -0.61
N ARG A 150 -4.28 -20.22 -1.23
CA ARG A 150 -2.82 -20.25 -1.24
C ARG A 150 -2.28 -20.12 0.19
N TYR A 151 -2.74 -19.12 0.94
CA TYR A 151 -2.34 -18.90 2.33
C TYR A 151 -2.54 -20.15 3.18
N GLY A 152 -3.72 -20.78 3.10
CA GLY A 152 -4.02 -22.00 3.84
C GLY A 152 -3.10 -23.17 3.48
N LYS A 153 -2.76 -23.35 2.20
CA LYS A 153 -1.82 -24.40 1.76
C LYS A 153 -0.41 -24.15 2.28
N GLU A 154 0.10 -22.95 2.17
CA GLU A 154 1.44 -22.58 2.64
C GLU A 154 1.55 -22.73 4.16
N LEU A 155 0.57 -22.25 4.90
CA LEU A 155 0.53 -22.39 6.36
C LEU A 155 0.48 -23.87 6.79
N HIS A 156 -0.34 -24.69 6.12
CA HIS A 156 -0.39 -26.13 6.38
C HIS A 156 0.98 -26.80 6.13
N THR A 157 1.66 -26.45 5.05
CA THR A 157 2.99 -26.97 4.72
C THR A 157 4.00 -26.64 5.82
N ILE A 158 4.03 -25.38 6.30
CA ILE A 158 4.90 -24.96 7.40
C ILE A 158 4.63 -25.78 8.67
N TYR A 159 3.37 -25.96 9.05
CA TYR A 159 3.03 -26.76 10.23
C TYR A 159 3.43 -28.22 10.07
N TYR A 160 3.25 -28.79 8.89
CA TYR A 160 3.66 -30.16 8.62
C TYR A 160 5.17 -30.35 8.76
N GLU A 161 5.98 -29.46 8.19
CA GLU A 161 7.44 -29.50 8.29
C GLU A 161 7.93 -29.36 9.73
N ILE A 162 7.35 -28.45 10.51
CA ILE A 162 7.69 -28.29 11.94
C ILE A 162 7.39 -29.57 12.72
N LYS A 163 6.25 -30.20 12.44
CA LYS A 163 5.88 -31.45 13.08
C LYS A 163 6.87 -32.59 12.75
N GLN A 164 7.29 -32.71 11.49
CA GLN A 164 8.28 -33.71 11.06
C GLN A 164 9.64 -33.52 11.76
N LYS A 165 10.13 -32.27 11.80
CA LYS A 165 11.39 -31.94 12.49
C LYS A 165 11.37 -32.32 13.98
N LYS A 166 10.26 -32.06 14.68
CA LYS A 166 10.09 -32.46 16.10
C LYS A 166 10.04 -33.97 16.30
N THR A 167 9.51 -34.72 15.33
CA THR A 167 9.40 -36.18 15.41
C THR A 167 10.77 -36.83 15.15
N SER A 168 11.57 -36.25 14.26
CA SER A 168 12.93 -36.77 13.94
C SER A 168 13.90 -36.53 15.11
N SER A 169 13.82 -35.39 15.77
CA SER A 169 14.70 -35.07 16.93
C SER A 169 14.42 -35.92 18.17
N LYS A 170 13.20 -36.51 18.30
CA LYS A 170 12.87 -37.42 19.41
C LYS A 170 13.30 -38.87 19.16
N LYS A 171 13.69 -39.24 17.94
CA LYS A 171 14.18 -40.58 17.62
C LYS A 171 15.68 -40.77 17.73
N THR A 172 16.41 -39.66 17.94
CA THR A 172 17.87 -39.62 18.06
C THR A 172 18.38 -39.35 19.50
N SER A 173 17.47 -39.31 20.45
CA SER A 173 17.71 -39.28 21.90
C SER A 173 17.27 -40.56 22.55
#